data_03d13c11baba79971a50f8c49f47ab55
#
_entry.id   03d13c11baba79971a50f8c49f47ab55
#
_cell.length_a   1.000
_cell.length_b   1.000
_cell.length_c   1.000
_cell.angle_alpha   90.00
_cell.angle_beta   90.00
_cell.angle_gamma   90.00
#
_symmetry.space_group_name_H-M   'P 1'
#
loop_
_entity.id
_entity.type
_entity.pdbx_description
1 polymer ?
#
loop_
_entity_poly.entity_id
_entity_poly.type
_entity_poly.pdbx_seq_one_letter_code
_entity_poly.pdbx_strand_id
1 'polypeptide(L)'
;IRPPFPAVAGLYAKPTIVNNVETLSTVPHIMRMGGAEYAKLGVNKSTGTRIFSVSGHVNRPGNYEVELGITFRDLIESPELGGGVRNGGKVKFFIPGGASSQWLTGSDEHLDAPLDMDFVQQTFGVMLGSGAVMVYDETTNPALVAWRLAKFFAHESCGKCTPCREGTGWIEKVLYRISHGYGRPQDLDLLLDVGDNISPGLNAPFSQTTICPLGPSAVSPVVSLHKFFREEVIAMCQNNASALHVTASDSGASDLGARQ
;
A
#
# COMPACT_ATOMS: atom_id res chain seq x y z
N ILE A 1 -14.21 -7.19 -23.55
CA ILE A 1 -13.12 -7.88 -24.29
C ILE A 1 -11.80 -7.31 -23.78
N ARG A 2 -10.86 -8.18 -23.40
CA ARG A 2 -9.51 -7.77 -22.97
C ARG A 2 -8.75 -7.27 -24.20
N PRO A 3 -8.05 -6.12 -24.15
CA PRO A 3 -7.19 -5.67 -25.22
C PRO A 3 -6.09 -6.71 -25.53
N PRO A 4 -5.63 -6.81 -26.78
CA PRO A 4 -4.52 -7.69 -27.12
C PRO A 4 -3.23 -7.25 -26.39
N PHE A 5 -2.33 -8.20 -26.16
CA PHE A 5 -0.99 -7.85 -25.68
C PHE A 5 -0.26 -6.99 -26.70
N PRO A 6 0.52 -5.98 -26.27
CA PRO A 6 1.30 -5.13 -27.19
C PRO A 6 2.21 -5.92 -28.12
N ALA A 7 2.76 -7.07 -27.69
CA ALA A 7 3.57 -7.94 -28.52
C ALA A 7 2.81 -8.52 -29.72
N VAL A 8 1.48 -8.57 -29.66
CA VAL A 8 0.62 -9.03 -30.76
C VAL A 8 0.12 -7.83 -31.56
N ALA A 9 -0.43 -6.81 -30.88
CA ALA A 9 -0.96 -5.60 -31.50
C ALA A 9 -0.82 -4.42 -30.54
N GLY A 10 0.27 -3.66 -30.67
CA GLY A 10 0.59 -2.51 -29.85
C GLY A 10 0.46 -1.19 -30.62
N LEU A 11 1.52 -0.38 -30.64
CA LEU A 11 1.54 0.93 -31.30
C LEU A 11 1.25 0.78 -32.81
N TYR A 12 0.32 1.57 -33.30
CA TYR A 12 -0.18 1.50 -34.68
C TYR A 12 -0.65 0.10 -35.12
N ALA A 13 -1.20 -0.67 -34.17
CA ALA A 13 -1.62 -2.06 -34.39
C ALA A 13 -0.48 -2.99 -34.86
N LYS A 14 0.76 -2.64 -34.59
CA LYS A 14 1.94 -3.45 -34.91
C LYS A 14 2.47 -4.13 -33.64
N PRO A 15 3.16 -5.29 -33.79
CA PRO A 15 3.88 -5.92 -32.68
C PRO A 15 4.84 -4.91 -32.01
N THR A 16 4.70 -4.73 -30.70
CA THR A 16 5.41 -3.69 -29.96
C THR A 16 5.99 -4.27 -28.68
N ILE A 17 7.28 -4.01 -28.43
CA ILE A 17 7.94 -4.30 -27.16
C ILE A 17 7.78 -3.09 -26.24
N VAL A 18 7.37 -3.35 -24.99
CA VAL A 18 7.27 -2.34 -23.94
C VAL A 18 8.32 -2.63 -22.88
N ASN A 19 9.15 -1.64 -22.57
CA ASN A 19 10.18 -1.75 -21.55
C ASN A 19 10.02 -0.61 -20.51
N ASN A 20 10.42 -0.91 -19.27
CA ASN A 20 10.49 0.09 -18.22
C ASN A 20 11.63 1.08 -18.51
N VAL A 21 11.39 2.37 -18.24
CA VAL A 21 12.37 3.44 -18.49
C VAL A 21 13.65 3.25 -17.65
N GLU A 22 13.51 2.85 -16.37
CA GLU A 22 14.66 2.56 -15.51
C GLU A 22 15.53 1.46 -16.09
N THR A 23 14.91 0.35 -16.59
CA THR A 23 15.61 -0.72 -17.27
C THR A 23 16.39 -0.22 -18.49
N LEU A 24 15.75 0.58 -19.35
CA LEU A 24 16.42 1.13 -20.53
C LEU A 24 17.54 2.10 -20.15
N SER A 25 17.39 2.89 -19.10
CA SER A 25 18.41 3.80 -18.59
C SER A 25 19.63 3.07 -18.07
N THR A 26 19.48 1.86 -17.53
CA THR A 26 20.56 1.04 -17.00
C THR A 26 21.38 0.37 -18.10
N VAL A 27 20.80 0.09 -19.27
CA VAL A 27 21.48 -0.63 -20.37
C VAL A 27 22.83 -0.01 -20.77
N PRO A 28 22.99 1.30 -20.96
CA PRO A 28 24.29 1.89 -21.32
C PRO A 28 25.36 1.65 -20.25
N HIS A 29 24.97 1.59 -18.97
CA HIS A 29 25.90 1.32 -17.87
C HIS A 29 26.33 -0.14 -17.88
N ILE A 30 25.39 -1.07 -18.09
CA ILE A 30 25.69 -2.50 -18.24
C ILE A 30 26.61 -2.75 -19.43
N MET A 31 26.37 -2.08 -20.57
CA MET A 31 27.22 -2.23 -21.75
C MET A 31 28.63 -1.72 -21.54
N ARG A 32 28.85 -0.67 -20.74
CA ARG A 32 30.18 -0.16 -20.40
C ARG A 32 30.91 -1.01 -19.37
N MET A 33 30.18 -1.48 -18.34
CA MET A 33 30.76 -2.27 -17.24
C MET A 33 30.96 -3.73 -17.62
N GLY A 34 30.06 -4.26 -18.47
CA GLY A 34 29.94 -5.68 -18.76
C GLY A 34 28.89 -6.35 -17.86
N GLY A 35 28.06 -7.23 -18.45
CA GLY A 35 26.97 -7.88 -17.72
C GLY A 35 27.40 -8.70 -16.51
N ALA A 36 28.56 -9.36 -16.59
CA ALA A 36 29.10 -10.16 -15.49
C ALA A 36 29.54 -9.29 -14.28
N GLU A 37 30.08 -8.10 -14.54
CA GLU A 37 30.43 -7.16 -13.45
C GLU A 37 29.19 -6.49 -12.85
N TYR A 38 28.24 -6.10 -13.68
CA TYR A 38 26.95 -5.54 -13.20
C TYR A 38 26.19 -6.55 -12.33
N ALA A 39 26.19 -7.84 -12.69
CA ALA A 39 25.53 -8.89 -11.93
C ALA A 39 26.16 -9.19 -10.55
N LYS A 40 27.32 -8.61 -10.24
CA LYS A 40 27.92 -8.69 -8.90
C LYS A 40 27.31 -7.68 -7.92
N LEU A 41 26.68 -6.63 -8.44
CA LEU A 41 25.91 -5.70 -7.63
C LEU A 41 24.59 -6.36 -7.20
N GLY A 42 24.18 -6.12 -5.96
CA GLY A 42 22.95 -6.67 -5.44
C GLY A 42 23.12 -8.02 -4.75
N VAL A 43 22.00 -8.69 -4.50
CA VAL A 43 21.96 -9.93 -3.72
C VAL A 43 21.06 -10.97 -4.40
N ASN A 44 21.46 -12.23 -4.35
CA ASN A 44 20.70 -13.37 -4.90
C ASN A 44 20.33 -13.16 -6.38
N LYS A 45 19.02 -13.16 -6.70
CA LYS A 45 18.49 -12.85 -8.03
C LYS A 45 18.14 -11.38 -8.21
N SER A 46 18.14 -10.61 -7.15
CA SER A 46 17.92 -9.16 -7.14
C SER A 46 19.25 -8.45 -7.38
N THR A 47 19.72 -8.45 -8.63
CA THR A 47 21.01 -7.88 -9.02
C THR A 47 20.89 -6.46 -9.51
N GLY A 48 21.98 -5.69 -9.36
CA GLY A 48 22.06 -4.30 -9.83
C GLY A 48 21.64 -3.28 -8.79
N THR A 49 21.40 -2.07 -9.28
CA THR A 49 20.88 -0.94 -8.52
C THR A 49 19.41 -0.70 -8.84
N ARG A 50 18.71 0.00 -7.95
CA ARG A 50 17.35 0.44 -8.15
C ARG A 50 17.12 1.79 -7.50
N ILE A 51 16.23 2.60 -8.11
CA ILE A 51 15.77 3.85 -7.52
C ILE A 51 14.59 3.55 -6.58
N PHE A 52 14.72 4.00 -5.33
CA PHE A 52 13.66 4.01 -4.34
C PHE A 52 13.23 5.44 -4.05
N SER A 53 11.91 5.68 -4.16
CA SER A 53 11.28 6.95 -3.81
C SER A 53 10.80 6.89 -2.37
N VAL A 54 11.59 7.43 -1.45
CA VAL A 54 11.28 7.46 -0.02
C VAL A 54 10.45 8.69 0.30
N SER A 55 9.33 8.49 0.98
CA SER A 55 8.38 9.55 1.34
C SER A 55 7.70 9.30 2.67
N GLY A 56 6.81 10.21 3.08
CA GLY A 56 6.09 10.13 4.34
C GLY A 56 6.84 10.80 5.48
N HIS A 57 6.90 10.14 6.63
CA HIS A 57 7.39 10.74 7.88
C HIS A 57 8.90 10.55 8.08
N VAL A 58 9.68 10.78 7.04
CA VAL A 58 11.15 10.76 7.10
C VAL A 58 11.72 12.18 7.10
N ASN A 59 12.96 12.33 7.58
CA ASN A 59 13.64 13.62 7.60
C ASN A 59 14.09 14.06 6.20
N ARG A 60 14.39 13.12 5.33
CA ARG A 60 14.89 13.38 3.96
C ARG A 60 14.08 12.59 2.93
N PRO A 61 12.87 13.05 2.55
CA PRO A 61 12.15 12.45 1.45
C PRO A 61 12.89 12.71 0.13
N GLY A 62 12.95 11.70 -0.75
CA GLY A 62 13.67 11.84 -2.01
C GLY A 62 13.76 10.55 -2.81
N ASN A 63 14.43 10.62 -3.95
CA ASN A 63 14.74 9.48 -4.79
C ASN A 63 16.19 9.07 -4.56
N TYR A 64 16.42 7.82 -4.21
CA TYR A 64 17.73 7.27 -3.89
C TYR A 64 18.01 6.06 -4.76
N GLU A 65 19.09 6.13 -5.55
CA GLU A 65 19.61 4.96 -6.22
C GLU A 65 20.48 4.19 -5.23
N VAL A 66 20.12 2.94 -4.99
CA VAL A 66 20.83 2.06 -4.07
C VAL A 66 21.04 0.70 -4.69
N GLU A 67 22.09 0.02 -4.26
CA GLU A 67 22.33 -1.38 -4.58
C GLU A 67 21.27 -2.25 -3.90
N LEU A 68 20.70 -3.19 -4.64
CA LEU A 68 19.74 -4.14 -4.06
C LEU A 68 20.46 -5.03 -3.01
N GLY A 69 19.77 -5.30 -1.90
CA GLY A 69 20.31 -6.09 -0.78
C GLY A 69 20.64 -5.27 0.46
N ILE A 70 20.72 -3.93 0.40
CA ILE A 70 20.69 -3.13 1.63
C ILE A 70 19.35 -3.34 2.35
N THR A 71 19.28 -3.03 3.63
CA THR A 71 18.07 -3.22 4.42
C THR A 71 17.07 -2.05 4.26
N PHE A 72 15.79 -2.28 4.60
CA PHE A 72 14.86 -1.17 4.74
C PHE A 72 15.31 -0.19 5.83
N ARG A 73 15.96 -0.68 6.89
CA ARG A 73 16.54 0.17 7.92
C ARG A 73 17.57 1.12 7.35
N ASP A 74 18.51 0.62 6.55
CA ASP A 74 19.52 1.45 5.89
C ASP A 74 18.86 2.52 5.01
N LEU A 75 17.88 2.12 4.21
CA LEU A 75 17.15 3.04 3.33
C LEU A 75 16.41 4.14 4.10
N ILE A 76 15.77 3.79 5.22
CA ILE A 76 14.91 4.72 5.99
C ILE A 76 15.74 5.56 6.97
N GLU A 77 16.70 4.94 7.68
CA GLU A 77 17.36 5.56 8.85
C GLU A 77 18.73 6.16 8.54
N SER A 78 19.43 5.71 7.47
CA SER A 78 20.73 6.26 7.14
C SER A 78 20.68 7.77 6.90
N PRO A 79 21.61 8.55 7.51
CA PRO A 79 21.71 10.00 7.30
C PRO A 79 21.89 10.43 5.85
N GLU A 80 22.45 9.56 5.03
CA GLU A 80 22.71 9.82 3.60
C GLU A 80 21.47 9.55 2.73
N LEU A 81 20.52 8.74 3.21
CA LEU A 81 19.29 8.34 2.55
C LEU A 81 18.06 8.99 3.23
N GLY A 82 17.16 8.22 3.78
CA GLY A 82 15.94 8.72 4.43
C GLY A 82 16.15 9.61 5.66
N GLY A 83 17.31 9.49 6.32
CA GLY A 83 17.69 10.34 7.45
C GLY A 83 16.94 10.07 8.74
N GLY A 84 16.27 8.93 8.86
CA GLY A 84 15.44 8.55 10.00
C GLY A 84 14.05 9.18 10.00
N VAL A 85 13.24 8.80 10.99
CA VAL A 85 11.89 9.31 11.16
C VAL A 85 11.94 10.76 11.70
N ARG A 86 11.04 11.59 11.17
CA ARG A 86 10.93 13.00 11.59
C ARG A 86 10.77 13.14 13.12
N ASN A 87 11.28 14.24 13.67
CA ASN A 87 11.19 14.56 15.09
C ASN A 87 11.75 13.48 16.03
N GLY A 88 12.63 12.60 15.56
CA GLY A 88 13.17 11.50 16.35
C GLY A 88 12.15 10.41 16.71
N GLY A 89 11.05 10.34 15.98
CA GLY A 89 10.00 9.32 16.15
C GLY A 89 10.44 7.93 15.73
N LYS A 90 9.53 6.96 15.84
CA LYS A 90 9.74 5.57 15.44
C LYS A 90 8.86 5.21 14.25
N VAL A 91 9.35 4.31 13.42
CA VAL A 91 8.53 3.72 12.35
C VAL A 91 7.41 2.90 12.98
N LYS A 92 6.16 3.25 12.70
CA LYS A 92 4.99 2.42 13.07
C LYS A 92 4.78 1.33 12.02
N PHE A 93 4.74 1.75 10.76
CA PHE A 93 4.66 0.87 9.59
C PHE A 93 5.16 1.61 8.35
N PHE A 94 5.42 0.86 7.31
CA PHE A 94 5.76 1.42 6.00
C PHE A 94 5.19 0.57 4.87
N ILE A 95 5.04 1.17 3.70
CA ILE A 95 4.59 0.52 2.48
C ILE A 95 5.80 0.40 1.56
N PRO A 96 6.32 -0.82 1.30
CA PRO A 96 7.64 -0.97 0.68
C PRO A 96 7.66 -0.78 -0.84
N GLY A 97 6.50 -0.89 -1.51
CA GLY A 97 6.46 -0.98 -2.96
C GLY A 97 5.35 -0.17 -3.64
N GLY A 98 4.88 0.90 -2.99
CA GLY A 98 3.77 1.72 -3.47
C GLY A 98 2.41 1.20 -3.02
N ALA A 99 1.35 1.92 -3.39
CA ALA A 99 -0.02 1.72 -2.91
C ALA A 99 -0.56 0.29 -3.05
N SER A 100 -0.08 -0.47 -4.04
CA SER A 100 -0.51 -1.85 -4.29
C SER A 100 0.19 -2.89 -3.43
N SER A 101 1.26 -2.54 -2.72
CA SER A 101 1.94 -3.46 -1.81
C SER A 101 1.22 -3.57 -0.47
N GLN A 102 1.28 -4.75 0.15
CA GLN A 102 0.94 -4.88 1.57
C GLN A 102 1.98 -4.15 2.42
N TRP A 103 1.63 -3.88 3.67
CA TRP A 103 2.43 -3.10 4.60
C TRP A 103 3.39 -3.97 5.40
N LEU A 104 4.44 -3.35 5.89
CA LEU A 104 5.37 -3.88 6.88
C LEU A 104 5.37 -2.98 8.11
N THR A 105 5.62 -3.53 9.29
CA THR A 105 5.68 -2.78 10.54
C THR A 105 7.09 -2.27 10.82
N GLY A 106 7.23 -1.37 11.82
CA GLY A 106 8.53 -0.92 12.31
C GLY A 106 9.24 -1.90 13.23
N SER A 107 8.95 -3.21 13.13
CA SER A 107 9.69 -4.26 13.85
C SER A 107 11.07 -4.45 13.24
N ASP A 108 12.04 -4.90 14.05
CA ASP A 108 13.39 -5.20 13.57
C ASP A 108 13.38 -6.25 12.46
N GLU A 109 12.52 -7.27 12.55
CA GLU A 109 12.35 -8.29 11.51
C GLU A 109 12.04 -7.68 10.13
N HIS A 110 11.18 -6.66 10.08
CA HIS A 110 10.80 -6.01 8.84
C HIS A 110 11.80 -4.94 8.40
N LEU A 111 12.35 -4.19 9.35
CA LEU A 111 13.33 -3.13 9.05
C LEU A 111 14.67 -3.70 8.59
N ASP A 112 15.12 -4.81 9.19
CA ASP A 112 16.38 -5.44 8.84
C ASP A 112 16.29 -6.39 7.62
N ALA A 113 15.09 -6.50 7.04
CA ALA A 113 14.89 -7.25 5.81
C ALA A 113 15.63 -6.59 4.62
N PRO A 114 16.30 -7.38 3.78
CA PRO A 114 16.99 -6.85 2.61
C PRO A 114 16.01 -6.38 1.52
N LEU A 115 16.42 -5.40 0.75
CA LEU A 115 15.73 -4.97 -0.48
C LEU A 115 15.97 -6.03 -1.58
N ASP A 116 15.39 -7.20 -1.39
CA ASP A 116 15.44 -8.35 -2.30
C ASP A 116 14.00 -8.73 -2.66
N MET A 117 13.71 -8.72 -3.96
CA MET A 117 12.34 -8.95 -4.47
C MET A 117 11.79 -10.32 -4.11
N ASP A 118 12.62 -11.35 -4.25
CA ASP A 118 12.22 -12.73 -3.94
C ASP A 118 12.08 -12.93 -2.42
N PHE A 119 13.01 -12.39 -1.64
CA PHE A 119 13.00 -12.52 -0.18
C PHE A 119 11.73 -11.89 0.43
N VAL A 120 11.43 -10.64 0.12
CA VAL A 120 10.26 -9.95 0.72
C VAL A 120 8.94 -10.56 0.29
N GLN A 121 8.89 -11.09 -0.94
CA GLN A 121 7.68 -11.76 -1.43
C GLN A 121 7.48 -13.12 -0.76
N GLN A 122 8.51 -13.92 -0.63
CA GLN A 122 8.42 -15.28 -0.05
C GLN A 122 8.25 -15.26 1.46
N THR A 123 8.91 -14.31 2.15
CA THR A 123 8.90 -14.23 3.61
C THR A 123 7.68 -13.49 4.14
N PHE A 124 7.33 -12.37 3.54
CA PHE A 124 6.30 -11.46 4.07
C PHE A 124 5.03 -11.36 3.22
N GLY A 125 5.06 -11.87 1.98
CA GLY A 125 3.95 -11.73 1.03
C GLY A 125 3.80 -10.32 0.47
N VAL A 126 4.86 -9.50 0.51
CA VAL A 126 4.85 -8.13 0.01
C VAL A 126 5.68 -7.97 -1.26
N MET A 127 5.50 -6.86 -1.95
CA MET A 127 6.26 -6.54 -3.16
C MET A 127 7.09 -5.27 -2.96
N LEU A 128 8.31 -5.23 -3.51
CA LEU A 128 9.05 -3.97 -3.72
C LEU A 128 8.41 -3.08 -4.80
N GLY A 129 7.50 -3.64 -5.59
CA GLY A 129 6.60 -2.98 -6.51
C GLY A 129 7.24 -1.87 -7.34
N SER A 130 6.79 -0.64 -7.18
CA SER A 130 7.32 0.54 -7.87
C SER A 130 8.58 1.13 -7.22
N GLY A 131 9.05 0.61 -6.08
CA GLY A 131 10.13 1.24 -5.29
C GLY A 131 9.69 2.47 -4.50
N ALA A 132 8.41 2.77 -4.46
CA ALA A 132 7.88 3.87 -3.64
C ALA A 132 7.72 3.39 -2.19
N VAL A 133 8.63 3.83 -1.32
CA VAL A 133 8.62 3.51 0.12
C VAL A 133 7.95 4.66 0.86
N MET A 134 6.80 4.38 1.46
CA MET A 134 6.03 5.36 2.24
C MET A 134 6.13 5.02 3.73
N VAL A 135 6.76 5.88 4.52
CA VAL A 135 7.05 5.65 5.95
C VAL A 135 6.05 6.43 6.82
N TYR A 136 5.54 5.78 7.85
CA TYR A 136 4.58 6.33 8.80
C TYR A 136 5.08 6.14 10.23
N ASP A 137 5.06 7.23 11.00
CA ASP A 137 5.46 7.26 12.41
C ASP A 137 4.35 6.77 13.35
N GLU A 138 4.69 6.65 14.64
CA GLU A 138 3.81 6.16 15.69
C GLU A 138 2.53 7.00 15.88
N THR A 139 2.51 8.25 15.43
CA THR A 139 1.34 9.14 15.56
C THR A 139 0.29 8.88 14.48
N THR A 140 0.63 8.08 13.47
CA THR A 140 -0.23 7.86 12.30
C THR A 140 -1.42 6.96 12.63
N ASN A 141 -2.61 7.41 12.21
CA ASN A 141 -3.81 6.58 12.19
C ASN A 141 -3.80 5.64 10.96
N PRO A 142 -3.66 4.31 11.14
CA PRO A 142 -3.57 3.39 10.01
C PRO A 142 -4.87 3.28 9.20
N ALA A 143 -6.04 3.47 9.84
CA ALA A 143 -7.32 3.47 9.14
C ALA A 143 -7.46 4.66 8.18
N LEU A 144 -6.89 5.82 8.53
CA LEU A 144 -6.87 6.99 7.67
C LEU A 144 -5.99 6.76 6.43
N VAL A 145 -4.83 6.10 6.60
CA VAL A 145 -3.95 5.72 5.49
C VAL A 145 -4.66 4.73 4.58
N ALA A 146 -5.27 3.68 5.15
CA ALA A 146 -6.04 2.70 4.37
C ALA A 146 -7.17 3.37 3.57
N TRP A 147 -7.91 4.30 4.17
CA TRP A 147 -8.95 5.05 3.47
C TRP A 147 -8.38 5.89 2.32
N ARG A 148 -7.27 6.58 2.51
CA ARG A 148 -6.63 7.36 1.45
C ARG A 148 -6.24 6.51 0.25
N LEU A 149 -5.68 5.33 0.50
CA LEU A 149 -5.33 4.37 -0.55
C LEU A 149 -6.59 3.80 -1.22
N ALA A 150 -7.62 3.45 -0.45
CA ALA A 150 -8.89 2.96 -1.00
C ALA A 150 -9.57 4.00 -1.89
N LYS A 151 -9.56 5.27 -1.47
CA LYS A 151 -10.08 6.38 -2.27
C LYS A 151 -9.34 6.53 -3.61
N PHE A 152 -8.01 6.39 -3.58
CA PHE A 152 -7.20 6.36 -4.80
C PHE A 152 -7.62 5.21 -5.72
N PHE A 153 -7.71 3.98 -5.23
CA PHE A 153 -8.09 2.83 -6.04
C PHE A 153 -9.53 2.90 -6.57
N ALA A 154 -10.46 3.42 -5.78
CA ALA A 154 -11.85 3.64 -6.23
C ALA A 154 -11.91 4.65 -7.38
N HIS A 155 -11.11 5.73 -7.32
CA HIS A 155 -11.00 6.72 -8.38
C HIS A 155 -10.34 6.16 -9.65
N GLU A 156 -9.27 5.37 -9.50
CA GLU A 156 -8.50 4.81 -10.61
C GLU A 156 -9.16 3.58 -11.27
N SER A 157 -10.21 3.03 -10.68
CA SER A 157 -10.97 1.92 -11.26
C SER A 157 -11.57 2.34 -12.61
N CYS A 158 -11.21 1.62 -13.68
CA CYS A 158 -11.77 1.88 -15.00
C CYS A 158 -13.26 1.47 -15.14
N GLY A 159 -13.84 0.83 -14.09
CA GLY A 159 -15.23 0.42 -14.04
C GLY A 159 -15.60 -0.83 -14.86
N LYS A 160 -14.64 -1.52 -15.49
CA LYS A 160 -14.94 -2.64 -16.40
C LYS A 160 -15.35 -3.92 -15.67
N CYS A 161 -14.66 -4.26 -14.58
CA CYS A 161 -14.91 -5.48 -13.81
C CYS A 161 -15.83 -5.18 -12.65
N THR A 162 -16.95 -5.86 -12.53
CA THR A 162 -17.93 -5.62 -11.46
C THR A 162 -17.33 -5.70 -10.05
N PRO A 163 -16.53 -6.74 -9.69
CA PRO A 163 -15.94 -6.79 -8.36
C PRO A 163 -15.05 -5.58 -8.03
N CYS A 164 -14.27 -5.10 -8.99
CA CYS A 164 -13.44 -3.91 -8.82
C CYS A 164 -14.28 -2.63 -8.77
N ARG A 165 -15.17 -2.41 -9.74
CA ARG A 165 -15.99 -1.20 -9.84
C ARG A 165 -16.81 -0.94 -8.58
N GLU A 166 -17.53 -1.96 -8.12
CA GLU A 166 -18.40 -1.83 -6.94
C GLU A 166 -17.60 -1.99 -5.64
N GLY A 167 -16.74 -3.02 -5.58
CA GLY A 167 -16.03 -3.37 -4.36
C GLY A 167 -15.03 -2.31 -3.90
N THR A 168 -14.30 -1.64 -4.81
CA THR A 168 -13.39 -0.56 -4.41
C THR A 168 -14.13 0.63 -3.82
N GLY A 169 -15.30 0.98 -4.39
CA GLY A 169 -16.16 2.01 -3.84
C GLY A 169 -16.79 1.64 -2.48
N TRP A 170 -17.07 0.36 -2.25
CA TRP A 170 -17.56 -0.11 -0.94
C TRP A 170 -16.44 -0.09 0.10
N ILE A 171 -15.25 -0.57 -0.24
CA ILE A 171 -14.06 -0.51 0.62
C ILE A 171 -13.79 0.95 1.03
N GLU A 172 -13.81 1.89 0.07
CA GLU A 172 -13.60 3.31 0.34
C GLU A 172 -14.62 3.85 1.37
N LYS A 173 -15.91 3.59 1.17
CA LYS A 173 -16.97 4.09 2.06
C LYS A 173 -16.89 3.50 3.46
N VAL A 174 -16.57 2.21 3.58
CA VAL A 174 -16.41 1.55 4.89
C VAL A 174 -15.18 2.10 5.62
N LEU A 175 -14.04 2.22 4.94
CA LEU A 175 -12.84 2.81 5.53
C LEU A 175 -12.99 4.30 5.86
N TYR A 176 -13.75 5.06 5.05
CA TYR A 176 -14.14 6.44 5.40
C TYR A 176 -14.87 6.47 6.75
N ARG A 177 -15.88 5.63 6.92
CA ARG A 177 -16.64 5.55 8.16
C ARG A 177 -15.77 5.20 9.35
N ILE A 178 -14.88 4.22 9.22
CA ILE A 178 -13.95 3.82 10.28
C ILE A 178 -13.01 4.98 10.63
N SER A 179 -12.36 5.59 9.63
CA SER A 179 -11.33 6.61 9.83
C SER A 179 -11.88 7.95 10.35
N HIS A 180 -13.18 8.21 10.20
CA HIS A 180 -13.85 9.44 10.62
C HIS A 180 -14.73 9.27 11.87
N GLY A 181 -14.60 8.16 12.59
CA GLY A 181 -15.28 7.99 13.87
C GLY A 181 -16.70 7.43 13.80
N TYR A 182 -17.14 6.94 12.64
CA TYR A 182 -18.46 6.32 12.44
C TYR A 182 -18.36 4.80 12.25
N GLY A 183 -17.18 4.23 12.47
CA GLY A 183 -16.90 2.80 12.30
C GLY A 183 -17.61 1.94 13.34
N ARG A 184 -17.93 0.74 12.94
CA ARG A 184 -18.47 -0.32 13.81
C ARG A 184 -17.46 -1.48 13.83
N PRO A 185 -17.33 -2.25 14.93
CA PRO A 185 -16.41 -3.37 14.98
C PRO A 185 -16.59 -4.37 13.81
N GLN A 186 -17.85 -4.60 13.38
CA GLN A 186 -18.19 -5.49 12.26
C GLN A 186 -17.73 -4.97 10.88
N ASP A 187 -17.38 -3.70 10.78
CA ASP A 187 -16.93 -3.10 9.51
C ASP A 187 -15.60 -3.68 9.03
N LEU A 188 -14.75 -4.17 9.95
CA LEU A 188 -13.52 -4.88 9.58
C LEU A 188 -13.80 -6.23 8.90
N ASP A 189 -14.76 -6.99 9.42
CA ASP A 189 -15.14 -8.27 8.82
C ASP A 189 -15.83 -8.04 7.47
N LEU A 190 -16.65 -6.99 7.35
CA LEU A 190 -17.25 -6.56 6.07
C LEU A 190 -16.18 -6.19 5.04
N LEU A 191 -15.10 -5.51 5.43
CA LEU A 191 -13.99 -5.18 4.53
C LEU A 191 -13.30 -6.43 3.99
N LEU A 192 -13.12 -7.46 4.82
CA LEU A 192 -12.53 -8.72 4.40
C LEU A 192 -13.45 -9.47 3.43
N ASP A 193 -14.76 -9.49 3.69
CA ASP A 193 -15.76 -10.13 2.83
C ASP A 193 -15.80 -9.48 1.44
N VAL A 194 -15.82 -8.15 1.38
CA VAL A 194 -15.73 -7.42 0.11
C VAL A 194 -14.38 -7.65 -0.56
N GLY A 195 -13.29 -7.67 0.20
CA GLY A 195 -11.94 -7.92 -0.29
C GLY A 195 -11.79 -9.30 -0.92
N ASP A 196 -12.36 -10.34 -0.31
CA ASP A 196 -12.30 -11.72 -0.81
C ASP A 196 -13.00 -11.87 -2.17
N ASN A 197 -14.07 -11.14 -2.41
CA ASN A 197 -14.74 -11.12 -3.73
C ASN A 197 -13.86 -10.51 -4.84
N ILE A 198 -12.92 -9.65 -4.51
CA ILE A 198 -11.99 -9.02 -5.46
C ILE A 198 -10.70 -9.84 -5.58
N SER A 199 -10.17 -10.28 -4.45
CA SER A 199 -8.92 -11.04 -4.32
C SER A 199 -9.15 -12.28 -3.49
N PRO A 200 -9.55 -13.42 -4.12
CA PRO A 200 -9.91 -14.64 -3.43
C PRO A 200 -8.83 -15.16 -2.48
N GLY A 201 -9.26 -15.59 -1.29
CA GLY A 201 -8.39 -15.98 -0.20
C GLY A 201 -7.65 -14.81 0.45
N LEU A 202 -8.06 -13.57 0.16
CA LEU A 202 -7.41 -12.35 0.62
C LEU A 202 -5.90 -12.30 0.30
N ASN A 203 -5.49 -13.02 -0.74
CA ASN A 203 -4.11 -13.08 -1.21
C ASN A 203 -3.79 -11.91 -2.15
N ALA A 204 -4.04 -10.71 -1.66
CA ALA A 204 -3.78 -9.46 -2.38
C ALA A 204 -2.26 -9.14 -2.38
N PRO A 205 -1.72 -8.68 -3.49
CA PRO A 205 -2.39 -8.45 -4.78
C PRO A 205 -2.29 -9.64 -5.76
N PHE A 206 -1.99 -10.85 -5.29
CA PHE A 206 -1.60 -11.99 -6.14
C PHE A 206 -2.78 -12.80 -6.68
N SER A 207 -3.93 -12.83 -5.99
CA SER A 207 -5.16 -13.48 -6.46
C SER A 207 -6.16 -12.46 -6.99
N GLN A 208 -6.85 -12.79 -8.10
CA GLN A 208 -7.79 -11.84 -8.71
C GLN A 208 -8.99 -12.49 -9.39
N THR A 209 -10.16 -11.87 -9.25
CA THR A 209 -11.36 -12.10 -10.04
C THR A 209 -11.53 -11.08 -11.17
N THR A 210 -10.60 -10.14 -11.28
CA THR A 210 -10.63 -8.99 -12.19
C THR A 210 -9.67 -9.18 -13.35
N ILE A 211 -9.88 -8.44 -14.46
CA ILE A 211 -9.05 -8.55 -15.68
C ILE A 211 -7.61 -8.08 -15.43
N CYS A 212 -7.43 -7.07 -14.60
CA CYS A 212 -6.11 -6.50 -14.28
C CYS A 212 -5.86 -6.47 -12.75
N PRO A 213 -4.61 -6.30 -12.30
CA PRO A 213 -4.24 -6.32 -10.89
C PRO A 213 -4.70 -5.11 -10.07
N LEU A 214 -5.36 -4.10 -10.66
CA LEU A 214 -5.83 -2.95 -9.89
C LEU A 214 -6.82 -3.35 -8.79
N GLY A 215 -7.77 -4.25 -9.12
CA GLY A 215 -8.75 -4.75 -8.14
C GLY A 215 -8.07 -5.35 -6.91
N PRO A 216 -7.29 -6.44 -7.04
CA PRO A 216 -6.60 -7.03 -5.90
C PRO A 216 -5.61 -6.08 -5.22
N SER A 217 -4.97 -5.17 -5.95
CA SER A 217 -4.12 -4.13 -5.33
C SER A 217 -4.90 -3.23 -4.36
N ALA A 218 -6.16 -2.94 -4.66
CA ALA A 218 -7.03 -2.17 -3.76
C ALA A 218 -7.35 -2.90 -2.44
N VAL A 219 -7.19 -4.21 -2.38
CA VAL A 219 -7.41 -5.03 -1.19
C VAL A 219 -6.17 -5.06 -0.28
N SER A 220 -4.97 -4.78 -0.79
CA SER A 220 -3.73 -4.80 -0.01
C SER A 220 -3.76 -3.94 1.27
N PRO A 221 -4.28 -2.69 1.26
CA PRO A 221 -4.44 -1.90 2.49
C PRO A 221 -5.40 -2.55 3.50
N VAL A 222 -6.47 -3.19 3.04
CA VAL A 222 -7.46 -3.85 3.90
C VAL A 222 -6.83 -5.03 4.62
N VAL A 223 -6.13 -5.90 3.88
CA VAL A 223 -5.42 -7.07 4.45
C VAL A 223 -4.38 -6.61 5.47
N SER A 224 -3.61 -5.58 5.13
CA SER A 224 -2.56 -5.06 6.02
C SER A 224 -3.12 -4.44 7.28
N LEU A 225 -4.20 -3.65 7.15
CA LEU A 225 -4.90 -3.05 8.28
C LEU A 225 -5.42 -4.13 9.24
N HIS A 226 -6.05 -5.17 8.71
CA HIS A 226 -6.54 -6.28 9.51
C HIS A 226 -5.41 -7.08 10.16
N LYS A 227 -4.32 -7.37 9.40
CA LYS A 227 -3.20 -8.19 9.89
C LYS A 227 -2.47 -7.54 11.06
N PHE A 228 -2.21 -6.22 10.98
CA PHE A 228 -1.31 -5.53 11.91
C PHE A 228 -2.00 -4.58 12.89
N PHE A 229 -3.20 -4.08 12.57
CA PHE A 229 -3.84 -3.00 13.32
C PHE A 229 -5.29 -3.27 13.71
N ARG A 230 -5.71 -4.54 13.64
CA ARG A 230 -7.09 -4.97 13.93
C ARG A 230 -7.57 -4.45 15.29
N GLU A 231 -6.79 -4.67 16.33
CA GLU A 231 -7.17 -4.29 17.70
C GLU A 231 -7.23 -2.75 17.88
N GLU A 232 -6.28 -2.04 17.27
CA GLU A 232 -6.28 -0.57 17.30
C GLU A 232 -7.53 -0.01 16.61
N VAL A 233 -7.91 -0.56 15.46
CA VAL A 233 -9.11 -0.12 14.73
C VAL A 233 -10.40 -0.47 15.46
N ILE A 234 -10.49 -1.64 16.09
CA ILE A 234 -11.64 -2.00 16.92
C ILE A 234 -11.79 -1.04 18.11
N ALA A 235 -10.69 -0.74 18.82
CA ALA A 235 -10.71 0.21 19.92
C ALA A 235 -11.18 1.61 19.48
N MET A 236 -10.74 2.07 18.29
CA MET A 236 -11.23 3.32 17.71
C MET A 236 -12.74 3.30 17.47
N CYS A 237 -13.28 2.21 16.90
CA CYS A 237 -14.71 2.08 16.65
C CYS A 237 -15.53 2.06 17.95
N GLN A 238 -15.03 1.42 19.02
CA GLN A 238 -15.71 1.33 20.31
C GLN A 238 -15.73 2.68 21.04
N ASN A 239 -14.62 3.41 21.04
CA ASN A 239 -14.51 4.72 21.68
C ASN A 239 -15.46 5.74 21.03
N ASN A 240 -15.58 5.70 19.71
CA ASN A 240 -16.49 6.59 18.97
C ASN A 240 -17.96 6.22 19.20
N ALA A 241 -18.31 4.96 19.32
CA ALA A 241 -19.67 4.52 19.67
C ALA A 241 -20.10 5.06 21.05
N SER A 242 -19.18 5.07 22.02
CA SER A 242 -19.44 5.64 23.35
C SER A 242 -19.66 7.15 23.29
N ALA A 243 -18.90 7.88 22.48
CA ALA A 243 -19.04 9.32 22.30
C ALA A 243 -20.38 9.70 21.61
N LEU A 244 -20.82 8.91 20.64
CA LEU A 244 -22.12 9.12 19.96
C LEU A 244 -23.32 8.85 20.87
N HIS A 245 -23.21 7.89 21.80
CA HIS A 245 -24.26 7.64 22.80
C HIS A 245 -24.37 8.77 23.83
N VAL A 246 -23.26 9.39 24.24
CA VAL A 246 -23.26 10.54 25.15
C VAL A 246 -23.92 11.75 24.51
N THR A 247 -23.63 12.05 23.24
CA THR A 247 -24.27 13.17 22.53
C THR A 247 -25.75 12.96 22.25
N ALA A 248 -26.22 11.72 22.08
CA ALA A 248 -27.63 11.40 21.91
C ALA A 248 -28.43 11.46 23.22
N SER A 249 -27.78 11.22 24.36
CA SER A 249 -28.41 11.35 25.69
C SER A 249 -28.48 12.78 26.20
N ASP A 250 -27.57 13.68 25.77
CA ASP A 250 -27.56 15.10 26.13
C ASP A 250 -28.49 15.96 25.25
N SER A 251 -28.99 15.45 24.12
CA SER A 251 -30.10 16.07 23.39
C SER A 251 -31.44 15.65 23.99
N GLY A 252 -31.52 15.84 25.30
CA GLY A 252 -32.74 15.62 26.08
C GLY A 252 -33.90 16.45 25.53
N ALA A 253 -34.97 15.76 25.29
CA ALA A 253 -36.29 16.28 24.98
C ALA A 253 -36.61 17.51 25.86
N SER A 254 -36.51 18.69 25.28
CA SER A 254 -37.27 19.85 25.75
C SER A 254 -37.58 20.76 24.56
N ASP A 255 -38.87 21.05 24.41
CA ASP A 255 -39.50 22.03 23.54
C ASP A 255 -39.87 21.58 22.10
N LEU A 256 -40.89 20.71 22.02
CA LEU A 256 -41.95 20.89 21.05
C LEU A 256 -43.24 21.26 21.81
N GLY A 257 -43.23 22.45 22.36
CA GLY A 257 -44.38 23.17 22.88
C GLY A 257 -44.88 24.20 21.88
N ALA A 258 -46.04 23.94 21.33
CA ALA A 258 -47.06 24.89 20.85
C ALA A 258 -46.60 26.19 20.19
N ARG A 259 -46.82 26.31 18.87
CA ARG A 259 -47.47 27.52 18.31
C ARG A 259 -48.46 27.12 17.22
N GLN A 260 -49.66 27.65 17.42
CA GLN A 260 -50.81 27.65 16.55
C GLN A 260 -50.53 28.28 15.20
#